data_a96e430b5e9216ac45b91fe8613ec2b2
#
_entry.id   a96e430b5e9216ac45b91fe8613ec2b2
#
_cell.length_a   1.000
_cell.length_b   1.000
_cell.length_c   1.000
_cell.angle_alpha   90.00
_cell.angle_beta   90.00
_cell.angle_gamma   90.00
#
_symmetry.space_group_name_H-M   'P 1'
#
loop_
_entity.id
_entity.type
_entity.pdbx_description
1 polymer ?
#
loop_
_entity_poly.entity_id
_entity_poly.type
_entity_poly.pdbx_seq_one_letter_code
_entity_poly.pdbx_strand_id
1 'polypeptide(L)'
;MSQNRELVEVFDTTLRDGMQVEGVSASVQDKLRIAEQLDFLGVHYIEGGWPGANPKDIEFFSRARTELSLKTSTLVAFGSTRRPMGKVDDDPTLRNLVEAQTSAVCIVAKCSAYHVEQALQTTLDEGVAMVSDSVKYLVANNRRVLVDMEHFFDGYKHNAEYSLRVLEAAVIGGATHLVLCDTNGGSLPNEVEKIVADVRRHMGTDVVIGIHCH
;
A
#
# COMPACT_ATOMS: atom_id res chain seq x y z
N MET A 1 24.11 22.35 -17.66
CA MET A 1 23.07 21.33 -17.89
C MET A 1 22.58 20.91 -16.52
N SER A 2 21.41 21.38 -16.09
CA SER A 2 20.77 20.95 -14.85
C SER A 2 20.37 19.50 -15.07
N GLN A 3 21.04 18.56 -14.40
CA GLN A 3 20.54 17.19 -14.30
C GLN A 3 19.22 17.29 -13.51
N ASN A 4 18.11 17.07 -14.19
CA ASN A 4 16.85 16.82 -13.52
C ASN A 4 17.04 15.54 -12.70
N ARG A 5 17.35 15.67 -11.42
CA ARG A 5 17.41 14.53 -10.51
C ARG A 5 15.96 14.11 -10.30
N GLU A 6 15.60 12.96 -10.82
CA GLU A 6 14.33 12.33 -10.49
C GLU A 6 14.30 12.10 -8.98
N LEU A 7 13.25 12.57 -8.33
CA LEU A 7 13.05 12.37 -6.90
C LEU A 7 12.64 10.91 -6.68
N VAL A 8 13.40 10.19 -5.86
CA VAL A 8 13.02 8.86 -5.35
C VAL A 8 12.42 9.05 -3.97
N GLU A 9 11.16 8.67 -3.80
CA GLU A 9 10.49 8.68 -2.50
C GLU A 9 10.79 7.39 -1.74
N VAL A 10 11.10 7.52 -0.46
CA VAL A 10 11.36 6.38 0.44
C VAL A 10 10.13 6.16 1.30
N PHE A 11 9.59 4.95 1.26
CA PHE A 11 8.47 4.47 2.06
C PHE A 11 8.98 3.45 3.07
N ASP A 12 8.92 3.79 4.36
CA ASP A 12 9.40 2.92 5.44
C ASP A 12 8.26 2.08 6.01
N THR A 13 8.46 0.78 6.12
CA THR A 13 7.48 -0.19 6.63
C THR A 13 7.87 -0.79 7.98
N THR A 14 8.87 -0.24 8.66
CA THR A 14 9.38 -0.77 9.94
C THR A 14 8.26 -0.97 10.96
N LEU A 15 7.33 -0.01 11.08
CA LEU A 15 6.29 -0.04 12.11
C LEU A 15 5.09 -0.94 11.76
N ARG A 16 5.01 -1.47 10.55
CA ARG A 16 3.97 -2.44 10.14
C ARG A 16 4.59 -3.78 9.75
N ASP A 17 5.24 -3.86 8.60
CA ASP A 17 5.81 -5.08 8.06
C ASP A 17 7.01 -5.56 8.90
N GLY A 18 7.90 -4.65 9.24
CA GLY A 18 9.05 -4.94 10.11
C GLY A 18 8.67 -5.45 11.50
N MET A 19 7.46 -5.13 12.00
CA MET A 19 6.95 -5.67 13.28
C MET A 19 6.35 -7.07 13.16
N GLN A 20 6.29 -7.67 11.99
CA GLN A 20 5.83 -9.04 11.78
C GLN A 20 6.94 -10.09 11.97
N VAL A 21 8.17 -9.63 12.16
CA VAL A 21 9.32 -10.51 12.43
C VAL A 21 9.15 -11.16 13.79
N GLU A 22 9.37 -12.49 13.86
CA GLU A 22 9.28 -13.25 15.10
C GLU A 22 10.25 -12.70 16.17
N GLY A 23 9.76 -12.53 17.39
CA GLY A 23 10.55 -11.98 18.51
C GLY A 23 10.64 -10.45 18.54
N VAL A 24 10.14 -9.74 17.54
CA VAL A 24 10.09 -8.27 17.55
C VAL A 24 8.75 -7.79 18.06
N SER A 25 8.77 -6.96 19.09
CA SER A 25 7.57 -6.31 19.60
C SER A 25 7.92 -4.91 20.11
N ALA A 26 7.18 -3.91 19.62
CA ALA A 26 7.30 -2.54 20.10
C ALA A 26 6.03 -2.14 20.87
N SER A 27 6.18 -1.37 21.93
CA SER A 27 5.07 -0.68 22.59
C SER A 27 4.57 0.47 21.69
N VAL A 28 3.40 1.01 21.99
CA VAL A 28 2.90 2.22 21.29
C VAL A 28 3.88 3.37 21.46
N GLN A 29 4.48 3.52 22.64
CA GLN A 29 5.48 4.57 22.89
C GLN A 29 6.74 4.38 22.04
N ASP A 30 7.19 3.12 21.85
CA ASP A 30 8.34 2.85 20.98
C ASP A 30 8.01 3.15 19.52
N LYS A 31 6.81 2.80 19.04
CA LYS A 31 6.36 3.13 17.69
C LYS A 31 6.36 4.65 17.45
N LEU A 32 5.89 5.45 18.41
CA LEU A 32 5.93 6.92 18.31
C LEU A 32 7.37 7.43 18.19
N ARG A 33 8.28 6.95 19.05
CA ARG A 33 9.70 7.33 19.01
C ARG A 33 10.39 6.91 17.72
N ILE A 34 10.09 5.72 17.21
CA ILE A 34 10.63 5.23 15.93
C ILE A 34 10.13 6.12 14.79
N ALA A 35 8.84 6.49 14.78
CA ALA A 35 8.30 7.40 13.78
C ALA A 35 9.02 8.77 13.77
N GLU A 36 9.34 9.32 14.94
CA GLU A 36 10.13 10.56 15.06
C GLU A 36 11.55 10.40 14.51
N GLN A 37 12.18 9.25 14.74
CA GLN A 37 13.52 8.98 14.19
C GLN A 37 13.51 8.78 12.68
N LEU A 38 12.47 8.15 12.13
CA LEU A 38 12.28 8.00 10.69
C LEU A 38 12.03 9.35 10.01
N ASP A 39 11.25 10.24 10.65
CA ASP A 39 11.06 11.61 10.20
C ASP A 39 12.37 12.41 10.20
N PHE A 40 13.16 12.27 11.27
CA PHE A 40 14.50 12.88 11.36
C PHE A 40 15.46 12.35 10.29
N LEU A 41 15.38 11.07 9.95
CA LEU A 41 16.15 10.45 8.86
C LEU A 41 15.73 11.00 7.48
N GLY A 42 14.51 11.55 7.36
CA GLY A 42 14.02 12.16 6.14
C GLY A 42 13.34 11.22 5.18
N VAL A 43 12.76 10.09 5.65
CA VAL A 43 11.90 9.25 4.82
C VAL A 43 10.62 10.00 4.47
N HIS A 44 10.02 9.70 3.30
CA HIS A 44 8.86 10.43 2.81
C HIS A 44 7.55 9.90 3.41
N TYR A 45 7.47 8.58 3.60
CA TYR A 45 6.29 7.91 4.15
C TYR A 45 6.68 6.94 5.25
N ILE A 46 5.88 6.90 6.32
CA ILE A 46 6.02 5.96 7.45
C ILE A 46 4.73 5.17 7.58
N GLU A 47 4.79 3.87 7.31
CA GLU A 47 3.66 2.98 7.46
C GLU A 47 3.48 2.58 8.93
N GLY A 48 2.51 3.20 9.59
CA GLY A 48 2.38 3.13 11.04
C GLY A 48 1.74 1.85 11.58
N GLY A 49 1.05 1.07 10.75
CA GLY A 49 0.35 -0.14 11.19
C GLY A 49 -1.01 -0.29 10.52
N TRP A 50 -1.78 -1.29 10.93
CA TRP A 50 -3.12 -1.60 10.43
C TRP A 50 -4.18 -1.21 11.48
N PRO A 51 -4.83 -0.04 11.34
CA PRO A 51 -5.88 0.36 12.27
C PRO A 51 -7.04 -0.64 12.23
N GLY A 52 -7.44 -1.12 13.40
CA GLY A 52 -8.49 -2.15 13.53
C GLY A 52 -8.00 -3.60 13.49
N ALA A 53 -6.73 -3.87 13.17
CA ALA A 53 -6.20 -5.23 13.26
C ALA A 53 -5.95 -5.67 14.70
N ASN A 54 -5.50 -4.75 15.54
CA ASN A 54 -5.24 -5.01 16.96
C ASN A 54 -5.35 -3.71 17.78
N PRO A 55 -5.58 -3.81 19.11
CA PRO A 55 -5.72 -2.64 19.99
C PRO A 55 -4.50 -1.71 20.01
N LYS A 56 -3.29 -2.25 19.84
CA LYS A 56 -2.04 -1.48 19.85
C LYS A 56 -2.01 -0.52 18.64
N ASP A 57 -2.39 -0.97 17.46
CA ASP A 57 -2.40 -0.11 16.28
C ASP A 57 -3.50 0.94 16.35
N ILE A 58 -4.67 0.60 16.90
CA ILE A 58 -5.72 1.59 17.17
C ILE A 58 -5.21 2.68 18.11
N GLU A 59 -4.58 2.30 19.22
CA GLU A 59 -3.98 3.24 20.18
C GLU A 59 -2.88 4.07 19.54
N PHE A 60 -2.00 3.46 18.74
CA PHE A 60 -0.93 4.17 18.03
C PHE A 60 -1.47 5.31 17.18
N PHE A 61 -2.44 5.06 16.29
CA PHE A 61 -3.02 6.11 15.45
C PHE A 61 -3.77 7.16 16.26
N SER A 62 -4.44 6.78 17.34
CA SER A 62 -5.10 7.72 18.25
C SER A 62 -4.11 8.68 18.89
N ARG A 63 -2.99 8.16 19.41
CA ARG A 63 -1.94 8.97 20.07
C ARG A 63 -1.11 9.76 19.06
N ALA A 64 -0.83 9.20 17.89
CA ALA A 64 -0.08 9.86 16.84
C ALA A 64 -0.68 11.21 16.43
N ARG A 65 -2.00 11.35 16.47
CA ARG A 65 -2.71 12.61 16.15
C ARG A 65 -2.32 13.78 17.04
N THR A 66 -1.96 13.53 18.29
CA THR A 66 -1.69 14.56 19.30
C THR A 66 -0.23 14.59 19.75
N GLU A 67 0.48 13.48 19.61
CA GLU A 67 1.82 13.31 20.12
C GLU A 67 2.92 13.36 19.04
N LEU A 68 2.59 13.03 17.77
CA LEU A 68 3.55 13.14 16.67
C LEU A 68 3.48 14.50 15.97
N SER A 69 4.66 15.09 15.74
CA SER A 69 4.83 16.29 14.95
C SER A 69 5.88 16.04 13.87
N LEU A 70 5.48 15.31 12.83
CA LEU A 70 6.34 14.99 11.69
C LEU A 70 6.55 16.23 10.82
N LYS A 71 7.79 16.49 10.41
CA LYS A 71 8.20 17.65 9.60
C LYS A 71 8.39 17.32 8.13
N THR A 72 8.83 16.12 7.85
CA THR A 72 9.21 15.63 6.52
C THR A 72 8.31 14.50 6.07
N SER A 73 8.05 13.56 6.98
CA SER A 73 7.34 12.32 6.67
C SER A 73 5.82 12.46 6.71
N THR A 74 5.16 11.69 5.89
CA THR A 74 3.71 11.47 5.96
C THR A 74 3.44 10.13 6.65
N LEU A 75 2.65 10.16 7.74
CA LEU A 75 2.19 8.93 8.39
C LEU A 75 1.11 8.28 7.53
N VAL A 76 1.25 6.97 7.29
CA VAL A 76 0.38 6.16 6.44
C VAL A 76 -0.29 5.08 7.27
N ALA A 77 -1.61 4.94 7.15
CA ALA A 77 -2.33 3.79 7.68
C ALA A 77 -2.44 2.71 6.61
N PHE A 78 -2.17 1.46 6.99
CA PHE A 78 -2.22 0.31 6.10
C PHE A 78 -3.52 -0.47 6.27
N GLY A 79 -4.01 -1.07 5.18
CA GLY A 79 -5.17 -1.95 5.20
C GLY A 79 -5.30 -2.75 3.91
N SER A 80 -6.51 -3.24 3.64
CA SER A 80 -6.82 -3.97 2.42
C SER A 80 -7.98 -3.33 1.65
N THR A 81 -8.21 -3.81 0.43
CA THR A 81 -9.46 -3.54 -0.29
C THR A 81 -10.67 -4.04 0.50
N ARG A 82 -11.87 -3.58 0.12
CA ARG A 82 -13.13 -4.13 0.64
C ARG A 82 -13.19 -5.65 0.46
N ARG A 83 -14.05 -6.30 1.23
CA ARG A 83 -14.31 -7.74 1.08
C ARG A 83 -15.01 -8.06 -0.24
N PRO A 84 -14.81 -9.27 -0.79
CA PRO A 84 -15.56 -9.72 -1.97
C PRO A 84 -17.06 -9.56 -1.76
N MET A 85 -17.76 -9.07 -2.79
CA MET A 85 -19.21 -8.82 -2.82
C MET A 85 -19.71 -7.84 -1.73
N GLY A 86 -18.83 -7.25 -0.92
CA GLY A 86 -19.16 -6.26 0.11
C GLY A 86 -19.37 -4.86 -0.48
N LYS A 87 -20.02 -3.98 0.28
CA LYS A 87 -20.13 -2.55 -0.04
C LYS A 87 -19.05 -1.78 0.70
N VAL A 88 -18.48 -0.76 0.07
CA VAL A 88 -17.42 0.07 0.66
C VAL A 88 -17.88 0.78 1.93
N ASP A 89 -19.13 1.26 1.98
CA ASP A 89 -19.69 1.98 3.12
C ASP A 89 -19.87 1.09 4.37
N ASP A 90 -20.02 -0.21 4.17
CA ASP A 90 -20.22 -1.20 5.22
C ASP A 90 -18.91 -1.93 5.61
N ASP A 91 -17.82 -1.69 4.87
CA ASP A 91 -16.57 -2.41 5.08
C ASP A 91 -15.79 -1.85 6.29
N PRO A 92 -15.54 -2.66 7.33
CA PRO A 92 -14.88 -2.19 8.54
C PRO A 92 -13.42 -1.81 8.31
N THR A 93 -12.72 -2.45 7.37
CA THR A 93 -11.32 -2.13 7.05
C THR A 93 -11.21 -0.73 6.46
N LEU A 94 -12.04 -0.42 5.47
CA LEU A 94 -12.06 0.90 4.85
C LEU A 94 -12.48 1.99 5.85
N ARG A 95 -13.47 1.70 6.69
CA ARG A 95 -13.89 2.62 7.77
C ARG A 95 -12.74 2.91 8.74
N ASN A 96 -12.04 1.88 9.21
CA ASN A 96 -10.90 2.04 10.12
C ASN A 96 -9.77 2.87 9.49
N LEU A 97 -9.52 2.73 8.18
CA LEU A 97 -8.55 3.56 7.46
C LEU A 97 -8.95 5.05 7.46
N VAL A 98 -10.23 5.34 7.27
CA VAL A 98 -10.74 6.72 7.36
C VAL A 98 -10.65 7.25 8.79
N GLU A 99 -11.01 6.44 9.78
CA GLU A 99 -10.99 6.78 11.22
C GLU A 99 -9.57 6.96 11.78
N ALA A 100 -8.54 6.36 11.16
CA ALA A 100 -7.14 6.59 11.53
C ALA A 100 -6.72 8.07 11.35
N GLN A 101 -7.42 8.82 10.50
CA GLN A 101 -7.22 10.26 10.23
C GLN A 101 -5.81 10.60 9.72
N THR A 102 -5.13 9.66 9.10
CA THR A 102 -3.90 9.96 8.36
C THR A 102 -4.23 10.64 7.03
N SER A 103 -3.35 11.50 6.51
CA SER A 103 -3.53 12.14 5.21
C SER A 103 -3.36 11.18 4.04
N ALA A 104 -2.60 10.09 4.26
CA ALA A 104 -2.36 9.04 3.27
C ALA A 104 -2.70 7.66 3.86
N VAL A 105 -3.10 6.75 2.98
CA VAL A 105 -3.35 5.35 3.29
C VAL A 105 -2.70 4.47 2.24
N CYS A 106 -2.25 3.28 2.64
CA CYS A 106 -1.79 2.24 1.74
C CYS A 106 -2.72 1.04 1.86
N ILE A 107 -3.24 0.54 0.74
CA ILE A 107 -4.09 -0.65 0.73
C ILE A 107 -3.47 -1.76 -0.11
N VAL A 108 -3.51 -2.99 0.40
CA VAL A 108 -3.07 -4.15 -0.35
C VAL A 108 -4.15 -4.62 -1.32
N ALA A 109 -3.76 -4.82 -2.59
CA ALA A 109 -4.59 -5.39 -3.65
C ALA A 109 -4.00 -6.73 -4.13
N LYS A 110 -4.84 -7.74 -4.33
CA LYS A 110 -4.41 -9.04 -4.86
C LYS A 110 -4.21 -8.97 -6.37
N CYS A 111 -2.96 -9.02 -6.82
CA CYS A 111 -2.58 -8.95 -8.23
C CYS A 111 -2.32 -10.31 -8.89
N SER A 112 -2.36 -11.38 -8.12
CA SER A 112 -2.28 -12.75 -8.63
C SER A 112 -3.68 -13.34 -8.82
N ALA A 113 -4.03 -13.76 -10.04
CA ALA A 113 -5.28 -14.44 -10.34
C ALA A 113 -5.50 -15.65 -9.43
N TYR A 114 -4.45 -16.43 -9.17
CA TYR A 114 -4.49 -17.57 -8.26
C TYR A 114 -4.98 -17.15 -6.84
N HIS A 115 -4.47 -16.06 -6.29
CA HIS A 115 -4.88 -15.60 -4.96
C HIS A 115 -6.32 -15.09 -4.93
N VAL A 116 -6.80 -14.48 -6.01
CA VAL A 116 -8.20 -14.04 -6.10
C VAL A 116 -9.15 -15.24 -6.11
N GLU A 117 -8.83 -16.24 -6.92
CA GLU A 117 -9.69 -17.41 -7.07
C GLU A 117 -9.61 -18.36 -5.87
N GLN A 118 -8.40 -18.59 -5.32
CA GLN A 118 -8.19 -19.59 -4.27
C GLN A 118 -8.29 -19.02 -2.85
N ALA A 119 -7.75 -17.82 -2.61
CA ALA A 119 -7.75 -17.23 -1.27
C ALA A 119 -8.97 -16.34 -1.03
N LEU A 120 -9.33 -15.47 -1.98
CA LEU A 120 -10.53 -14.65 -1.86
C LEU A 120 -11.81 -15.38 -2.30
N GLN A 121 -11.69 -16.49 -3.01
CA GLN A 121 -12.81 -17.30 -3.51
C GLN A 121 -13.82 -16.47 -4.32
N THR A 122 -13.31 -15.62 -5.20
CA THR A 122 -14.13 -14.72 -6.03
C THR A 122 -13.62 -14.68 -7.47
N THR A 123 -14.31 -13.93 -8.33
CA THR A 123 -13.94 -13.77 -9.74
C THR A 123 -12.87 -12.70 -9.91
N LEU A 124 -12.13 -12.76 -11.01
CA LEU A 124 -11.13 -11.74 -11.37
C LEU A 124 -11.76 -10.37 -11.57
N ASP A 125 -12.97 -10.31 -12.14
CA ASP A 125 -13.70 -9.05 -12.33
C ASP A 125 -14.10 -8.43 -10.99
N GLU A 126 -14.52 -9.24 -10.02
CA GLU A 126 -14.76 -8.76 -8.66
C GLU A 126 -13.46 -8.27 -8.00
N GLY A 127 -12.34 -9.00 -8.19
CA GLY A 127 -11.03 -8.55 -7.72
C GLY A 127 -10.65 -7.15 -8.23
N VAL A 128 -10.87 -6.89 -9.50
CA VAL A 128 -10.68 -5.58 -10.12
C VAL A 128 -11.64 -4.53 -9.54
N ALA A 129 -12.93 -4.88 -9.37
CA ALA A 129 -13.93 -3.99 -8.79
C ALA A 129 -13.60 -3.62 -7.34
N MET A 130 -13.16 -4.59 -6.53
CA MET A 130 -12.74 -4.35 -5.14
C MET A 130 -11.67 -3.25 -5.05
N VAL A 131 -10.69 -3.26 -5.94
CA VAL A 131 -9.62 -2.24 -5.97
C VAL A 131 -10.18 -0.87 -6.34
N SER A 132 -10.88 -0.77 -7.47
CA SER A 132 -11.44 0.50 -7.94
C SER A 132 -12.39 1.13 -6.91
N ASP A 133 -13.30 0.33 -6.33
CA ASP A 133 -14.28 0.82 -5.36
C ASP A 133 -13.62 1.30 -4.07
N SER A 134 -12.64 0.54 -3.56
CA SER A 134 -11.91 0.88 -2.33
C SER A 134 -11.10 2.16 -2.49
N VAL A 135 -10.39 2.29 -3.61
CA VAL A 135 -9.61 3.50 -3.89
C VAL A 135 -10.53 4.71 -4.02
N LYS A 136 -11.62 4.60 -4.79
CA LYS A 136 -12.62 5.69 -4.93
C LYS A 136 -13.19 6.13 -3.58
N TYR A 137 -13.54 5.17 -2.73
CA TYR A 137 -14.08 5.44 -1.39
C TYR A 137 -13.07 6.23 -0.54
N LEU A 138 -11.81 5.81 -0.51
CA LEU A 138 -10.77 6.45 0.29
C LEU A 138 -10.42 7.86 -0.25
N VAL A 139 -10.36 8.01 -1.57
CA VAL A 139 -10.17 9.33 -2.22
C VAL A 139 -11.35 10.26 -1.92
N ALA A 140 -12.59 9.78 -1.99
CA ALA A 140 -13.78 10.56 -1.63
C ALA A 140 -13.78 11.00 -0.16
N ASN A 141 -13.08 10.25 0.71
CA ASN A 141 -12.86 10.60 2.12
C ASN A 141 -11.56 11.42 2.32
N ASN A 142 -11.04 12.07 1.27
CA ASN A 142 -9.86 12.95 1.29
C ASN A 142 -8.58 12.24 1.75
N ARG A 143 -8.39 10.97 1.36
CA ARG A 143 -7.14 10.25 1.58
C ARG A 143 -6.33 10.19 0.29
N ARG A 144 -5.02 10.47 0.39
CA ARG A 144 -4.08 10.07 -0.65
C ARG A 144 -3.94 8.56 -0.59
N VAL A 145 -4.11 7.87 -1.72
CA VAL A 145 -4.12 6.41 -1.74
C VAL A 145 -2.90 5.89 -2.48
N LEU A 146 -2.13 5.06 -1.77
CA LEU A 146 -1.08 4.21 -2.32
C LEU A 146 -1.64 2.79 -2.36
N VAL A 147 -1.25 2.00 -3.35
CA VAL A 147 -1.74 0.62 -3.48
C VAL A 147 -0.56 -0.33 -3.62
N ASP A 148 -0.42 -1.23 -2.64
CA ASP A 148 0.49 -2.36 -2.68
C ASP A 148 -0.10 -3.47 -3.56
N MET A 149 0.53 -3.72 -4.69
CA MET A 149 0.17 -4.75 -5.66
C MET A 149 0.77 -6.09 -5.23
N GLU A 150 0.12 -6.75 -4.29
CA GLU A 150 0.63 -7.96 -3.64
C GLU A 150 0.83 -9.12 -4.61
N HIS A 151 1.98 -9.79 -4.53
CA HIS A 151 2.42 -10.83 -5.46
C HIS A 151 2.41 -10.39 -6.93
N PHE A 152 2.75 -9.12 -7.19
CA PHE A 152 2.65 -8.55 -8.53
C PHE A 152 3.53 -9.30 -9.53
N PHE A 153 4.80 -9.53 -9.21
CA PHE A 153 5.73 -10.15 -10.15
C PHE A 153 5.34 -11.60 -10.49
N ASP A 154 4.89 -12.38 -9.52
CA ASP A 154 4.38 -13.72 -9.76
C ASP A 154 3.07 -13.70 -10.56
N GLY A 155 2.16 -12.82 -10.16
CA GLY A 155 0.89 -12.61 -10.85
C GLY A 155 1.09 -12.22 -12.32
N TYR A 156 1.97 -11.26 -12.57
CA TYR A 156 2.31 -10.79 -13.91
C TYR A 156 2.91 -11.90 -14.80
N LYS A 157 3.82 -12.71 -14.24
CA LYS A 157 4.41 -13.85 -14.96
C LYS A 157 3.35 -14.92 -15.34
N HIS A 158 2.32 -15.09 -14.52
CA HIS A 158 1.25 -16.05 -14.76
C HIS A 158 0.09 -15.52 -15.60
N ASN A 159 -0.35 -14.29 -15.33
CA ASN A 159 -1.47 -13.64 -15.99
C ASN A 159 -1.26 -12.12 -16.01
N ALA A 160 -0.45 -11.66 -16.96
CA ALA A 160 -0.11 -10.25 -17.12
C ALA A 160 -1.36 -9.38 -17.35
N GLU A 161 -2.34 -9.88 -18.12
CA GLU A 161 -3.59 -9.16 -18.41
C GLU A 161 -4.33 -8.81 -17.12
N TYR A 162 -4.54 -9.79 -16.22
CA TYR A 162 -5.20 -9.54 -14.94
C TYR A 162 -4.41 -8.54 -14.09
N SER A 163 -3.10 -8.75 -13.94
CA SER A 163 -2.26 -7.85 -13.13
C SER A 163 -2.30 -6.40 -13.63
N LEU A 164 -2.29 -6.19 -14.94
CA LEU A 164 -2.42 -4.86 -15.53
C LEU A 164 -3.81 -4.25 -15.31
N ARG A 165 -4.89 -5.03 -15.43
CA ARG A 165 -6.25 -4.57 -15.11
C ARG A 165 -6.39 -4.08 -13.67
N VAL A 166 -5.68 -4.72 -12.72
CA VAL A 166 -5.66 -4.30 -11.31
C VAL A 166 -4.96 -2.94 -11.17
N LEU A 167 -3.82 -2.71 -11.85
CA LEU A 167 -3.16 -1.41 -11.89
C LEU A 167 -4.08 -0.32 -12.45
N GLU A 168 -4.71 -0.59 -13.58
CA GLU A 168 -5.66 0.34 -14.22
C GLU A 168 -6.82 0.69 -13.29
N ALA A 169 -7.38 -0.31 -12.60
CA ALA A 169 -8.47 -0.11 -11.65
C ALA A 169 -8.09 0.81 -10.49
N ALA A 170 -6.86 0.68 -9.98
CA ALA A 170 -6.34 1.56 -8.94
C ALA A 170 -6.21 3.02 -9.44
N VAL A 171 -5.67 3.21 -10.64
CA VAL A 171 -5.54 4.55 -11.26
C VAL A 171 -6.91 5.17 -11.54
N ILE A 172 -7.85 4.41 -12.11
CA ILE A 172 -9.24 4.86 -12.35
C ILE A 172 -9.92 5.22 -11.01
N GLY A 173 -9.56 4.55 -9.94
CA GLY A 173 -10.01 4.87 -8.58
C GLY A 173 -9.44 6.18 -8.03
N GLY A 174 -8.31 6.64 -8.56
CA GLY A 174 -7.60 7.85 -8.12
C GLY A 174 -6.38 7.56 -7.23
N ALA A 175 -5.81 6.36 -7.28
CA ALA A 175 -4.55 6.06 -6.61
C ALA A 175 -3.41 6.92 -7.17
N THR A 176 -2.54 7.40 -6.28
CA THR A 176 -1.39 8.23 -6.65
C THR A 176 -0.12 7.42 -6.87
N HIS A 177 0.00 6.28 -6.19
CA HIS A 177 1.17 5.41 -6.23
C HIS A 177 0.74 3.95 -6.40
N LEU A 178 1.45 3.24 -7.26
CA LEU A 178 1.31 1.80 -7.47
C LEU A 178 2.63 1.14 -7.05
N VAL A 179 2.62 0.37 -5.98
CA VAL A 179 3.80 -0.29 -5.45
C VAL A 179 3.81 -1.75 -5.89
N LEU A 180 4.73 -2.12 -6.77
CA LEU A 180 4.85 -3.48 -7.30
C LEU A 180 5.59 -4.34 -6.27
N CYS A 181 4.91 -5.33 -5.67
CA CYS A 181 5.47 -6.14 -4.61
C CYS A 181 6.01 -7.47 -5.15
N ASP A 182 7.30 -7.73 -4.90
CA ASP A 182 7.89 -9.07 -5.02
C ASP A 182 7.75 -9.79 -3.67
N THR A 183 6.52 -10.14 -3.33
CA THR A 183 6.12 -10.64 -2.01
C THR A 183 6.84 -11.94 -1.62
N ASN A 184 7.16 -12.79 -2.59
CA ASN A 184 7.92 -14.01 -2.36
C ASN A 184 9.45 -13.80 -2.40
N GLY A 185 9.93 -12.64 -2.85
CA GLY A 185 11.36 -12.39 -3.05
C GLY A 185 12.00 -13.29 -4.10
N GLY A 186 11.20 -13.76 -5.05
CA GLY A 186 11.61 -14.79 -6.02
C GLY A 186 11.98 -14.25 -7.41
N SER A 187 11.91 -12.94 -7.63
CA SER A 187 12.20 -12.36 -8.93
C SER A 187 13.67 -11.95 -9.05
N LEU A 188 14.30 -12.33 -10.17
CA LEU A 188 15.66 -11.90 -10.46
C LEU A 188 15.68 -10.41 -10.85
N PRO A 189 16.80 -9.68 -10.60
CA PRO A 189 16.89 -8.25 -10.92
C PRO A 189 16.54 -7.90 -12.38
N ASN A 190 16.95 -8.73 -13.33
CA ASN A 190 16.63 -8.53 -14.76
C ASN A 190 15.13 -8.79 -15.08
N GLU A 191 14.45 -9.65 -14.34
CA GLU A 191 13.01 -9.84 -14.47
C GLU A 191 12.25 -8.64 -13.91
N VAL A 192 12.69 -8.13 -12.74
CA VAL A 192 12.16 -6.91 -12.14
C VAL A 192 12.28 -5.73 -13.11
N GLU A 193 13.49 -5.49 -13.63
CA GLU A 193 13.76 -4.42 -14.61
C GLU A 193 12.82 -4.51 -15.81
N LYS A 194 12.71 -5.71 -16.41
CA LYS A 194 11.86 -5.93 -17.58
C LYS A 194 10.37 -5.68 -17.27
N ILE A 195 9.86 -6.26 -16.18
CA ILE A 195 8.44 -6.12 -15.80
C ILE A 195 8.11 -4.67 -15.45
N VAL A 196 8.97 -3.97 -14.70
CA VAL A 196 8.80 -2.54 -14.40
C VAL A 196 8.78 -1.70 -15.67
N ALA A 197 9.67 -1.98 -16.63
CA ALA A 197 9.69 -1.29 -17.92
C ALA A 197 8.41 -1.54 -18.74
N ASP A 198 7.88 -2.77 -18.72
CA ASP A 198 6.62 -3.11 -19.39
C ASP A 198 5.44 -2.39 -18.73
N VAL A 199 5.35 -2.39 -17.39
CA VAL A 199 4.34 -1.66 -16.63
C VAL A 199 4.42 -0.17 -16.92
N ARG A 200 5.61 0.43 -16.90
CA ARG A 200 5.80 1.86 -17.19
C ARG A 200 5.35 2.21 -18.61
N ARG A 201 5.60 1.33 -19.57
CA ARG A 201 5.14 1.52 -20.97
C ARG A 201 3.62 1.46 -21.07
N HIS A 202 3.00 0.56 -20.30
CA HIS A 202 1.54 0.39 -20.31
C HIS A 202 0.82 1.53 -19.57
N MET A 203 1.31 1.91 -18.38
CA MET A 203 0.65 2.90 -17.51
C MET A 203 1.00 4.36 -17.86
N GLY A 204 2.04 4.60 -18.66
CA GLY A 204 2.53 5.95 -18.96
C GLY A 204 3.30 6.58 -17.78
N THR A 205 3.43 7.90 -17.79
CA THR A 205 4.28 8.67 -16.85
C THR A 205 3.51 9.36 -15.72
N ASP A 206 2.18 9.37 -15.79
CA ASP A 206 1.34 10.19 -14.91
C ASP A 206 1.09 9.56 -13.53
N VAL A 207 1.51 8.31 -13.34
CA VAL A 207 1.39 7.59 -12.07
C VAL A 207 2.78 7.28 -11.52
N VAL A 208 2.93 7.42 -10.20
CA VAL A 208 4.17 7.02 -9.51
C VAL A 208 4.19 5.49 -9.37
N ILE A 209 5.26 4.87 -9.84
CA ILE A 209 5.51 3.42 -9.66
C ILE A 209 6.59 3.27 -8.61
N GLY A 210 6.25 2.54 -7.54
CA GLY A 210 7.16 2.09 -6.52
C GLY A 210 7.46 0.60 -6.63
N ILE A 211 8.41 0.13 -5.83
CA ILE A 211 8.77 -1.28 -5.73
C ILE A 211 8.97 -1.67 -4.27
N HIS A 212 8.49 -2.85 -3.90
CA HIS A 212 8.69 -3.45 -2.58
C HIS A 212 9.14 -4.91 -2.77
N CYS A 213 10.40 -5.18 -2.49
CA CYS A 213 11.01 -6.51 -2.61
C CYS A 213 11.33 -7.09 -1.24
N HIS A 214 11.00 -8.38 -1.06
CA HIS A 214 11.37 -9.18 0.11
C HIS A 214 12.65 -9.96 -0.11
#